data_f5fc4ae6942d65d811c02b30689526ac
#
_entry.id   f5fc4ae6942d65d811c02b30689526ac
#
_cell.length_a   1.000
_cell.length_b   1.000
_cell.length_c   1.000
_cell.angle_alpha   90.00
_cell.angle_beta   90.00
_cell.angle_gamma   90.00
#
_symmetry.space_group_name_H-M   'P 1'
#
loop_
_entity.id
_entity.type
_entity.pdbx_description
1 polymer ?
#
loop_
_entity_poly.entity_id
_entity_poly.type
_entity_poly.pdbx_seq_one_letter_code
_entity_poly.pdbx_strand_id
1 'polypeptide(L)'
;HDAATHVPLVIAGGAFKGGKEITELVSTESLPKTILAIAGVDVGDAMIGENLLDVVQGKTDNRANEVYSQISESRVGRSIRTEDYMYAVYAPGKNGGEYASADLYADDFLYDLKKDPYELTNLIHDHAYDSVRLKMREKLLAWIEKAEHTRPVIVDQA
;
A
#
# COMPACT_ATOMS: atom_id res chain seq x y z
N HIS A 1 -4.89 7.98 -4.64
CA HIS A 1 -5.06 9.19 -3.83
C HIS A 1 -5.65 8.84 -2.47
N ASP A 2 -5.19 9.47 -1.39
CA ASP A 2 -5.70 9.28 -0.03
C ASP A 2 -7.22 9.49 0.05
N ALA A 3 -7.79 10.40 -0.71
CA ALA A 3 -9.23 10.61 -0.77
C ALA A 3 -10.06 9.35 -1.13
N ALA A 4 -9.45 8.37 -1.80
CA ALA A 4 -10.09 7.12 -2.19
C ALA A 4 -9.64 5.91 -1.34
N THR A 5 -8.43 5.96 -0.78
CA THR A 5 -7.80 4.82 -0.09
C THR A 5 -7.77 4.95 1.42
N HIS A 6 -7.77 6.17 1.95
CA HIS A 6 -7.77 6.43 3.39
C HIS A 6 -9.19 6.35 3.94
N VAL A 7 -9.65 5.13 4.22
CA VAL A 7 -10.98 4.87 4.79
C VAL A 7 -10.92 4.82 6.32
N PRO A 8 -11.97 5.29 7.03
CA PRO A 8 -12.03 5.18 8.49
C PRO A 8 -12.04 3.71 8.94
N LEU A 9 -11.24 3.39 9.96
CA LEU A 9 -11.22 2.09 10.59
C LEU A 9 -11.40 2.25 12.10
N VAL A 10 -12.47 1.68 12.66
CA VAL A 10 -12.72 1.64 14.09
C VAL A 10 -12.92 0.19 14.52
N ILE A 11 -12.14 -0.25 15.50
CA ILE A 11 -12.25 -1.61 16.07
C ILE A 11 -12.49 -1.47 17.58
N ALA A 12 -13.47 -2.23 18.10
CA ALA A 12 -13.79 -2.26 19.50
C ALA A 12 -14.18 -3.67 19.95
N GLY A 13 -13.89 -4.01 21.21
CA GLY A 13 -14.24 -5.28 21.84
C GLY A 13 -13.05 -6.23 22.02
N GLY A 14 -13.19 -7.23 22.87
CA GLY A 14 -12.17 -8.22 23.15
C GLY A 14 -10.84 -7.60 23.61
N ALA A 15 -9.80 -7.85 22.82
CA ALA A 15 -8.45 -7.33 23.06
C ALA A 15 -8.27 -5.85 22.66
N PHE A 16 -9.17 -5.29 21.85
CA PHE A 16 -9.20 -3.87 21.49
C PHE A 16 -9.98 -3.08 22.52
N LYS A 17 -9.27 -2.66 23.58
CA LYS A 17 -9.85 -1.82 24.63
C LYS A 17 -9.66 -0.36 24.26
N GLY A 18 -10.79 0.36 24.22
CA GLY A 18 -10.98 1.64 23.59
C GLY A 18 -10.10 2.81 24.02
N GLY A 19 -10.25 3.91 23.27
CA GLY A 19 -9.65 5.20 23.56
C GLY A 19 -8.24 5.41 23.01
N LYS A 20 -7.77 4.56 22.09
CA LYS A 20 -6.50 4.76 21.38
C LYS A 20 -6.76 5.21 19.94
N GLU A 21 -5.99 6.17 19.50
CA GLU A 21 -5.80 6.52 18.10
C GLU A 21 -4.48 5.90 17.65
N ILE A 22 -4.49 5.23 16.51
CA ILE A 22 -3.33 4.57 15.89
C ILE A 22 -3.04 5.32 14.60
N THR A 23 -1.82 5.83 14.46
CA THR A 23 -1.38 6.64 13.33
C THR A 23 -0.57 5.84 12.31
N GLU A 24 -0.22 4.62 12.66
CA GLU A 24 0.45 3.68 11.76
C GLU A 24 -0.43 3.37 10.56
N LEU A 25 0.19 3.32 9.38
CA LEU A 25 -0.47 2.91 8.15
C LEU A 25 -0.84 1.43 8.23
N VAL A 26 -2.11 1.12 8.05
CA VAL A 26 -2.63 -0.25 8.05
C VAL A 26 -3.52 -0.49 6.84
N SER A 27 -3.58 -1.73 6.37
CA SER A 27 -4.42 -2.13 5.24
C SER A 27 -5.61 -2.96 5.69
N THR A 28 -6.72 -2.88 4.97
CA THR A 28 -7.92 -3.71 5.18
C THR A 28 -7.62 -5.20 4.99
N GLU A 29 -6.60 -5.59 4.24
CA GLU A 29 -6.15 -6.97 4.10
C GLU A 29 -5.67 -7.58 5.43
N SER A 30 -5.34 -6.75 6.42
CA SER A 30 -4.94 -7.17 7.77
C SER A 30 -6.12 -7.60 8.64
N LEU A 31 -7.36 -7.25 8.28
CA LEU A 31 -8.55 -7.58 9.07
C LEU A 31 -8.80 -9.09 9.19
N PRO A 32 -8.74 -9.90 8.13
CA PRO A 32 -8.95 -11.35 8.24
C PRO A 32 -7.93 -12.02 9.18
N LYS A 33 -6.65 -11.70 9.04
CA LYS A 33 -5.58 -12.22 9.90
C LYS A 33 -5.78 -11.82 11.36
N THR A 34 -6.19 -10.58 11.60
CA THR A 34 -6.49 -10.05 12.94
C THR A 34 -7.68 -10.78 13.57
N ILE A 35 -8.76 -11.01 12.82
CA ILE A 35 -9.94 -11.73 13.31
C ILE A 35 -9.57 -13.18 13.72
N LEU A 36 -8.79 -13.87 12.90
CA LEU A 36 -8.34 -15.22 13.19
C LEU A 36 -7.42 -15.26 14.42
N ALA A 37 -6.50 -14.32 14.54
CA ALA A 37 -5.64 -14.20 15.71
C ALA A 37 -6.45 -13.97 17.00
N ILE A 38 -7.48 -13.13 16.98
CA ILE A 38 -8.39 -12.93 18.12
C ILE A 38 -9.14 -14.22 18.48
N ALA A 39 -9.50 -15.03 17.48
CA ALA A 39 -10.13 -16.33 17.67
C ALA A 39 -9.15 -17.44 18.13
N GLY A 40 -7.86 -17.11 18.32
CA GLY A 40 -6.85 -18.06 18.73
C GLY A 40 -6.31 -18.93 17.59
N VAL A 41 -6.56 -18.57 16.35
CA VAL A 41 -6.06 -19.28 15.16
C VAL A 41 -4.83 -18.56 14.63
N ASP A 42 -3.68 -19.22 14.66
CA ASP A 42 -2.45 -18.74 14.02
C ASP A 42 -2.43 -19.23 12.57
N VAL A 43 -2.37 -18.28 11.63
CA VAL A 43 -2.31 -18.59 10.20
C VAL A 43 -0.88 -18.38 9.62
N GLY A 44 0.07 -17.98 10.45
CA GLY A 44 1.46 -17.75 10.05
C GLY A 44 1.55 -16.86 8.81
N ASP A 45 2.31 -17.32 7.79
CA ASP A 45 2.53 -16.62 6.52
C ASP A 45 1.49 -16.96 5.43
N ALA A 46 0.44 -17.72 5.76
CA ALA A 46 -0.62 -18.01 4.80
C ALA A 46 -1.46 -16.79 4.39
N MET A 47 -1.33 -15.69 5.13
CA MET A 47 -1.95 -14.40 4.84
C MET A 47 -0.88 -13.29 4.83
N ILE A 48 -0.91 -12.44 3.82
CA ILE A 48 0.05 -11.31 3.66
C ILE A 48 -0.22 -10.15 4.62
N GLY A 49 -1.45 -9.99 5.10
CA GLY A 49 -1.82 -9.00 6.10
C GLY A 49 -1.09 -9.21 7.44
N GLU A 50 -1.13 -8.21 8.27
CA GLU A 50 -0.56 -8.24 9.62
C GLU A 50 -1.63 -8.41 10.70
N ASN A 51 -1.24 -8.76 11.91
CA ASN A 51 -2.15 -8.75 13.05
C ASN A 51 -2.21 -7.33 13.64
N LEU A 52 -3.33 -6.64 13.45
CA LEU A 52 -3.51 -5.27 13.95
C LEU A 52 -3.47 -5.17 15.49
N LEU A 53 -3.67 -6.27 16.20
CA LEU A 53 -3.51 -6.27 17.65
C LEU A 53 -2.06 -5.99 18.05
N ASP A 54 -1.07 -6.49 17.29
CA ASP A 54 0.34 -6.23 17.54
C ASP A 54 0.67 -4.75 17.30
N VAL A 55 0.09 -4.13 16.26
CA VAL A 55 0.22 -2.69 16.00
C VAL A 55 -0.35 -1.87 17.17
N VAL A 56 -1.54 -2.19 17.64
CA VAL A 56 -2.17 -1.51 18.79
C VAL A 56 -1.37 -1.69 20.10
N GLN A 57 -0.63 -2.79 20.23
CA GLN A 57 0.25 -3.06 21.35
C GLN A 57 1.63 -2.39 21.23
N GLY A 58 1.90 -1.69 20.13
CA GLY A 58 3.17 -1.04 19.86
C GLY A 58 4.30 -1.99 19.44
N LYS A 59 4.00 -3.19 18.97
CA LYS A 59 4.97 -4.15 18.44
C LYS A 59 5.27 -3.84 16.98
N THR A 60 5.93 -2.72 16.75
CA THR A 60 6.14 -2.16 15.40
C THR A 60 7.62 -2.08 14.99
N ASP A 61 8.55 -2.54 15.81
CA ASP A 61 10.00 -2.35 15.64
C ASP A 61 10.57 -2.83 14.31
N ASN A 62 10.00 -3.88 13.71
CA ASN A 62 10.45 -4.45 12.45
C ASN A 62 9.42 -4.25 11.32
N ARG A 63 8.45 -3.38 11.52
CA ARG A 63 7.38 -3.14 10.59
C ARG A 63 7.72 -1.99 9.63
N ALA A 64 7.57 -2.22 8.34
CA ALA A 64 7.55 -1.13 7.37
C ALA A 64 6.22 -0.37 7.50
N ASN A 65 6.27 0.93 7.83
CA ASN A 65 5.08 1.77 7.88
C ASN A 65 4.67 2.19 6.46
N GLU A 66 4.11 1.25 5.72
CA GLU A 66 3.73 1.43 4.33
C GLU A 66 2.54 0.55 3.96
N VAL A 67 1.76 0.98 2.98
CA VAL A 67 0.58 0.28 2.49
C VAL A 67 0.64 0.11 0.99
N TYR A 68 0.45 -1.13 0.55
CA TYR A 68 0.27 -1.51 -0.85
C TYR A 68 -1.21 -1.46 -1.22
N SER A 69 -1.51 -0.99 -2.43
CA SER A 69 -2.87 -1.02 -2.99
C SER A 69 -2.83 -1.37 -4.47
N GLN A 70 -3.88 -2.04 -4.92
CA GLN A 70 -4.06 -2.41 -6.32
C GLN A 70 -5.43 -1.98 -6.82
N ILE A 71 -5.51 -1.74 -8.12
CA ILE A 71 -6.76 -1.56 -8.86
C ILE A 71 -6.71 -2.40 -10.14
N SER A 72 -7.80 -3.10 -10.43
CA SER A 72 -8.02 -3.85 -11.66
C SER A 72 -9.50 -3.78 -12.07
N GLU A 73 -10.03 -2.58 -12.15
CA GLU A 73 -11.40 -2.26 -12.53
C GLU A 73 -11.41 -1.32 -13.74
N SER A 74 -11.23 -0.02 -13.51
CA SER A 74 -11.15 0.98 -14.59
C SER A 74 -9.81 0.93 -15.34
N ARG A 75 -8.76 0.51 -14.65
CA ARG A 75 -7.42 0.30 -15.18
C ARG A 75 -6.67 -0.72 -14.32
N VAL A 76 -5.55 -1.22 -14.84
CA VAL A 76 -4.64 -2.06 -14.05
C VAL A 76 -3.57 -1.16 -13.46
N GLY A 77 -3.56 -1.00 -12.14
CA GLY A 77 -2.62 -0.12 -11.43
C GLY A 77 -2.18 -0.68 -10.10
N ARG A 78 -1.05 -0.19 -9.62
CA ARG A 78 -0.45 -0.54 -8.33
C ARG A 78 0.06 0.70 -7.66
N SER A 79 -0.01 0.74 -6.34
CA SER A 79 0.55 1.87 -5.59
C SER A 79 1.13 1.45 -4.26
N ILE A 80 2.07 2.25 -3.79
CA ILE A 80 2.68 2.16 -2.46
C ILE A 80 2.58 3.52 -1.78
N ARG A 81 2.07 3.53 -0.55
CA ARG A 81 2.02 4.69 0.33
C ARG A 81 2.92 4.47 1.53
N THR A 82 3.77 5.42 1.79
CA THR A 82 4.54 5.55 3.03
C THR A 82 4.03 6.76 3.82
N GLU A 83 4.59 7.04 4.97
CA GLU A 83 4.25 8.26 5.72
C GLU A 83 4.48 9.54 4.91
N ASP A 84 5.56 9.56 4.10
CA ASP A 84 6.04 10.75 3.42
C ASP A 84 5.60 10.85 1.95
N TYR A 85 5.40 9.71 1.27
CA TYR A 85 5.23 9.67 -0.17
C TYR A 85 4.13 8.69 -0.61
N MET A 86 3.44 9.06 -1.68
CA MET A 86 2.57 8.18 -2.45
C MET A 86 3.14 8.01 -3.86
N TYR A 87 3.30 6.76 -4.30
CA TYR A 87 3.79 6.44 -5.63
C TYR A 87 2.89 5.40 -6.29
N ALA A 88 2.58 5.59 -7.56
CA ALA A 88 1.76 4.66 -8.32
C ALA A 88 2.27 4.43 -9.74
N VAL A 89 1.86 3.29 -10.26
CA VAL A 89 2.10 2.84 -11.62
C VAL A 89 0.82 2.33 -12.26
N TYR A 90 0.75 2.35 -13.58
CA TYR A 90 -0.35 1.76 -14.35
C TYR A 90 0.19 0.89 -15.49
N ALA A 91 -0.59 -0.07 -15.96
CA ALA A 91 -0.26 -0.91 -17.10
C ALA A 91 -0.81 -0.29 -18.39
N PRO A 92 0.04 0.26 -19.28
CA PRO A 92 -0.42 0.85 -20.53
C PRO A 92 -1.16 -0.15 -21.41
N GLY A 93 -2.30 0.26 -21.95
CA GLY A 93 -3.12 -0.56 -22.87
C GLY A 93 -3.82 -1.76 -22.23
N LYS A 94 -3.80 -1.93 -20.89
CA LYS A 94 -4.53 -2.97 -20.20
C LYS A 94 -5.85 -2.43 -19.63
N ASN A 95 -6.95 -3.12 -19.95
CA ASN A 95 -8.27 -2.85 -19.39
C ASN A 95 -8.41 -3.64 -18.06
N GLY A 96 -8.74 -2.96 -16.96
CA GLY A 96 -8.92 -3.59 -15.66
C GLY A 96 -10.04 -4.61 -15.58
N GLY A 97 -11.08 -4.50 -16.45
CA GLY A 97 -12.14 -5.50 -16.55
C GLY A 97 -11.71 -6.82 -17.19
N GLU A 98 -10.57 -6.86 -17.87
CA GLU A 98 -10.04 -8.02 -18.60
C GLU A 98 -8.76 -8.57 -17.97
N TYR A 99 -7.96 -7.71 -17.35
CA TYR A 99 -6.64 -8.07 -16.81
C TYR A 99 -6.55 -7.72 -15.32
N ALA A 100 -6.19 -8.69 -14.51
CA ALA A 100 -5.97 -8.48 -13.07
C ALA A 100 -4.56 -7.91 -12.78
N SER A 101 -3.58 -8.19 -13.65
CA SER A 101 -2.18 -7.79 -13.51
C SER A 101 -1.51 -7.59 -14.87
N ALA A 102 -0.25 -7.16 -14.87
CA ALA A 102 0.56 -7.00 -16.07
C ALA A 102 2.04 -7.26 -15.78
N ASP A 103 2.80 -7.63 -16.80
CA ASP A 103 4.26 -7.81 -16.72
C ASP A 103 5.01 -6.48 -16.90
N LEU A 104 4.33 -5.45 -17.41
CA LEU A 104 4.87 -4.12 -17.66
C LEU A 104 3.95 -3.06 -17.08
N TYR A 105 4.51 -2.16 -16.30
CA TYR A 105 3.88 -0.95 -15.80
C TYR A 105 4.70 0.28 -16.21
N ALA A 106 4.05 1.42 -16.29
CA ALA A 106 4.68 2.73 -16.42
C ALA A 106 4.42 3.57 -15.15
N ASP A 107 5.34 4.47 -14.84
CA ASP A 107 5.13 5.48 -13.80
C ASP A 107 3.81 6.23 -14.05
N ASP A 108 3.09 6.58 -12.99
CA ASP A 108 1.82 7.31 -13.06
C ASP A 108 1.88 8.60 -12.25
N PHE A 109 2.10 8.49 -10.95
CA PHE A 109 2.26 9.66 -10.10
C PHE A 109 3.19 9.42 -8.91
N LEU A 110 3.77 10.52 -8.45
CA LEU A 110 4.51 10.63 -7.20
C LEU A 110 4.07 11.90 -6.47
N TYR A 111 3.72 11.77 -5.19
CA TYR A 111 3.35 12.90 -4.32
C TYR A 111 4.22 12.93 -3.06
N ASP A 112 4.63 14.13 -2.64
CA ASP A 112 5.26 14.41 -1.35
C ASP A 112 4.17 14.82 -0.36
N LEU A 113 3.71 13.87 0.45
CA LEU A 113 2.56 14.06 1.34
C LEU A 113 2.81 15.03 2.49
N LYS A 114 4.08 15.31 2.81
CA LYS A 114 4.43 16.33 3.80
C LYS A 114 4.28 17.75 3.26
N LYS A 115 4.59 17.97 1.98
CA LYS A 115 4.49 19.27 1.33
C LYS A 115 3.13 19.49 0.67
N ASP A 116 2.54 18.40 0.18
CA ASP A 116 1.28 18.39 -0.56
C ASP A 116 0.35 17.29 -0.04
N PRO A 117 -0.26 17.47 1.14
CA PRO A 117 -1.13 16.46 1.75
C PRO A 117 -2.42 16.22 0.96
N TYR A 118 -2.73 17.06 -0.02
CA TYR A 118 -3.91 16.92 -0.89
C TYR A 118 -3.58 16.32 -2.26
N GLU A 119 -2.30 15.93 -2.52
CA GLU A 119 -1.88 15.27 -3.75
C GLU A 119 -2.25 16.06 -5.02
N LEU A 120 -2.01 17.37 -5.01
CA LEU A 120 -2.38 18.29 -6.09
C LEU A 120 -1.27 18.43 -7.16
N THR A 121 -0.01 18.17 -6.76
CA THR A 121 1.17 18.37 -7.63
C THR A 121 1.86 17.04 -7.88
N ASN A 122 1.68 16.48 -9.08
CA ASN A 122 2.38 15.26 -9.48
C ASN A 122 3.87 15.54 -9.76
N LEU A 123 4.75 14.91 -8.98
CA LEU A 123 6.20 15.06 -9.02
C LEU A 123 6.90 14.01 -9.89
N ILE A 124 6.15 13.20 -10.64
CA ILE A 124 6.70 12.04 -11.36
C ILE A 124 7.77 12.43 -12.39
N HIS A 125 7.67 13.63 -12.97
CA HIS A 125 8.61 14.18 -13.94
C HIS A 125 9.58 15.21 -13.34
N ASP A 126 9.54 15.44 -12.02
CA ASP A 126 10.49 16.35 -11.37
C ASP A 126 11.80 15.63 -11.03
N HIS A 127 12.86 15.96 -11.74
CA HIS A 127 14.18 15.36 -11.56
C HIS A 127 14.78 15.55 -10.14
N ALA A 128 14.30 16.53 -9.37
CA ALA A 128 14.70 16.68 -7.96
C ALA A 128 14.22 15.49 -7.10
N TYR A 129 13.20 14.75 -7.56
CA TYR A 129 12.62 13.59 -6.88
C TYR A 129 13.02 12.24 -7.49
N ASP A 130 13.93 12.18 -8.46
CA ASP A 130 14.35 10.92 -9.10
C ASP A 130 14.82 9.87 -8.09
N SER A 131 15.60 10.26 -7.09
CA SER A 131 16.05 9.33 -6.05
C SER A 131 14.91 8.79 -5.18
N VAL A 132 13.92 9.62 -4.90
CA VAL A 132 12.70 9.22 -4.17
C VAL A 132 11.87 8.28 -5.02
N ARG A 133 11.64 8.64 -6.29
CA ARG A 133 10.90 7.82 -7.26
C ARG A 133 11.50 6.42 -7.37
N LEU A 134 12.80 6.30 -7.56
CA LEU A 134 13.49 5.00 -7.63
C LEU A 134 13.35 4.19 -6.34
N LYS A 135 13.48 4.83 -5.18
CA LYS A 135 13.28 4.17 -3.87
C LYS A 135 11.85 3.66 -3.70
N MET A 136 10.85 4.46 -4.08
CA MET A 136 9.44 4.08 -4.00
C MET A 136 9.10 2.97 -4.99
N ARG A 137 9.69 2.98 -6.19
CA ARG A 137 9.58 1.91 -7.19
C ARG A 137 10.07 0.58 -6.64
N GLU A 138 11.24 0.53 -6.00
CA GLU A 138 11.76 -0.70 -5.39
C GLU A 138 10.87 -1.22 -4.26
N LYS A 139 10.33 -0.33 -3.42
CA LYS A 139 9.35 -0.71 -2.40
C LYS A 139 8.09 -1.32 -3.02
N LEU A 140 7.56 -0.69 -4.07
CA LEU A 140 6.39 -1.19 -4.78
C LEU A 140 6.66 -2.56 -5.41
N LEU A 141 7.81 -2.75 -6.07
CA LEU A 141 8.20 -4.03 -6.66
C LEU A 141 8.31 -5.14 -5.61
N ALA A 142 8.86 -4.84 -4.44
CA ALA A 142 8.94 -5.81 -3.34
C ALA A 142 7.54 -6.22 -2.83
N TRP A 143 6.60 -5.28 -2.78
CA TRP A 143 5.21 -5.58 -2.42
C TRP A 143 4.48 -6.39 -3.49
N ILE A 144 4.65 -6.05 -4.78
CA ILE A 144 4.06 -6.84 -5.89
C ILE A 144 4.60 -8.28 -5.84
N GLU A 145 5.90 -8.46 -5.65
CA GLU A 145 6.51 -9.79 -5.55
C GLU A 145 5.95 -10.59 -4.36
N LYS A 146 5.78 -9.94 -3.22
CA LYS A 146 5.19 -10.56 -2.02
C LYS A 146 3.71 -10.92 -2.21
N ALA A 147 2.92 -10.04 -2.84
CA ALA A 147 1.47 -10.18 -2.94
C ALA A 147 1.02 -10.98 -4.16
N GLU A 148 1.74 -10.88 -5.28
CA GLU A 148 1.34 -11.42 -6.57
C GLU A 148 2.30 -12.50 -7.10
N HIS A 149 3.41 -12.77 -6.36
CA HIS A 149 4.43 -13.77 -6.72
C HIS A 149 5.07 -13.53 -8.10
N THR A 150 5.11 -12.27 -8.54
CA THR A 150 5.70 -11.82 -9.81
C THR A 150 6.44 -10.52 -9.59
N ARG A 151 7.46 -10.25 -10.41
CA ARG A 151 8.21 -8.99 -10.39
C ARG A 151 8.17 -8.35 -11.78
N PRO A 152 7.19 -7.48 -12.05
CA PRO A 152 7.05 -6.83 -13.35
C PRO A 152 8.17 -5.82 -13.61
N VAL A 153 8.26 -5.38 -14.87
CA VAL A 153 9.10 -4.24 -15.25
C VAL A 153 8.31 -2.95 -15.05
N ILE A 154 8.93 -1.94 -14.46
CA ILE A 154 8.38 -0.58 -14.38
C ILE A 154 9.28 0.33 -15.22
N VAL A 155 8.68 1.00 -16.21
CA VAL A 155 9.35 1.97 -17.07
C VAL A 155 8.95 3.39 -16.70
N ASP A 156 9.81 4.34 -17.04
CA ASP A 156 9.49 5.75 -16.88
C ASP A 156 8.34 6.13 -17.83
N GLN A 157 7.45 6.99 -17.38
CA GLN A 157 6.42 7.55 -18.25
C GLN A 157 7.08 8.47 -19.28
N ALA A 158 6.79 8.24 -20.57
CA ALA A 158 7.29 9.07 -21.67
C ALA A 158 6.61 10.46 -21.68
#